data_a96c1e8689f15307b434ae926712e4eb
#
_entry.id   a96c1e8689f15307b434ae926712e4eb
#
_cell.length_a   1.000
_cell.length_b   1.000
_cell.length_c   1.000
_cell.angle_alpha   90.00
_cell.angle_beta   90.00
_cell.angle_gamma   90.00
#
_symmetry.space_group_name_H-M   'P 1'
#
loop_
_entity.id
_entity.type
_entity.pdbx_description
1 polymer ?
#
loop_
_entity_poly.entity_id
_entity_poly.type
_entity_poly.pdbx_seq_one_letter_code
_entity_poly.pdbx_strand_id
1 'polypeptide(L)'
;MNMSGWKDIAELIGIAAIVASLIAVAVELRQTQAAILASTYQARAFDGIAAARELFNGDYIAPILARVNMDDPDSIKSLSDVERIRLRMFYISQMVDFDNEFYQYQNGFLDEEYYEHAFKGRLPGTARHWRSLGIVEPRPSFRSFVDEQLKNSNN
;
A
#
# COMPACT_ATOMS: atom_id res chain seq x y z
N MET A 1 -14.82 44.14 45.98
CA MET A 1 -14.72 43.16 44.91
C MET A 1 -14.49 41.81 45.54
N ASN A 2 -15.47 40.87 45.47
CA ASN A 2 -15.40 39.59 46.17
C ASN A 2 -14.28 38.70 45.58
N MET A 3 -13.36 38.28 46.46
CA MET A 3 -12.25 37.36 46.11
C MET A 3 -12.71 36.00 45.52
N SER A 4 -13.96 35.58 45.81
CA SER A 4 -14.55 34.36 45.25
C SER A 4 -14.84 34.50 43.74
N GLY A 5 -15.40 35.58 43.28
CA GLY A 5 -15.74 35.80 41.87
C GLY A 5 -14.51 35.88 40.95
N TRP A 6 -13.35 36.32 41.47
CA TRP A 6 -12.10 36.34 40.70
C TRP A 6 -11.52 34.93 40.50
N LYS A 7 -11.66 34.07 41.50
CA LYS A 7 -11.24 32.66 41.38
C LYS A 7 -12.07 31.92 40.34
N ASP A 8 -13.39 32.11 40.35
CA ASP A 8 -14.32 31.47 39.41
C ASP A 8 -14.03 31.91 37.95
N ILE A 9 -13.71 33.19 37.75
CA ILE A 9 -13.31 33.70 36.43
C ILE A 9 -11.97 33.12 35.98
N ALA A 10 -10.98 33.03 36.86
CA ALA A 10 -9.68 32.46 36.55
C ALA A 10 -9.77 30.97 36.20
N GLU A 11 -10.63 30.22 36.91
CA GLU A 11 -10.91 28.83 36.64
C GLU A 11 -11.58 28.65 35.27
N LEU A 12 -12.57 29.48 34.95
CA LEU A 12 -13.25 29.45 33.66
C LEU A 12 -12.29 29.75 32.48
N ILE A 13 -11.40 30.73 32.65
CA ILE A 13 -10.37 31.07 31.66
C ILE A 13 -9.40 29.89 31.50
N GLY A 14 -8.99 29.24 32.59
CA GLY A 14 -8.13 28.07 32.54
C GLY A 14 -8.75 26.92 31.79
N ILE A 15 -10.02 26.61 32.05
CA ILE A 15 -10.77 25.59 31.32
C ILE A 15 -10.89 25.94 29.83
N ALA A 16 -11.24 27.18 29.49
CA ALA A 16 -11.35 27.64 28.14
C ALA A 16 -10.00 27.53 27.36
N ALA A 17 -8.90 27.86 28.04
CA ALA A 17 -7.56 27.72 27.46
C ALA A 17 -7.19 26.25 27.17
N ILE A 18 -7.54 25.33 28.07
CA ILE A 18 -7.34 23.90 27.90
C ILE A 18 -8.16 23.38 26.67
N VAL A 19 -9.45 23.75 26.62
CA VAL A 19 -10.32 23.35 25.49
C VAL A 19 -9.79 23.90 24.17
N ALA A 20 -9.38 25.16 24.12
CA ALA A 20 -8.78 25.77 22.94
C ALA A 20 -7.50 25.03 22.49
N SER A 21 -6.64 24.66 23.47
CA SER A 21 -5.42 23.89 23.17
C SER A 21 -5.74 22.50 22.63
N LEU A 22 -6.73 21.81 23.17
CA LEU A 22 -7.17 20.50 22.68
C LEU A 22 -7.72 20.57 21.24
N ILE A 23 -8.48 21.63 20.94
CA ILE A 23 -8.97 21.87 19.56
C ILE A 23 -7.80 22.13 18.61
N ALA A 24 -6.82 22.95 19.01
CA ALA A 24 -5.64 23.21 18.19
C ALA A 24 -4.86 21.91 17.89
N VAL A 25 -4.60 21.07 18.90
CA VAL A 25 -3.96 19.76 18.72
C VAL A 25 -4.77 18.86 17.80
N ALA A 26 -6.09 18.83 17.93
CA ALA A 26 -6.96 18.04 17.06
C ALA A 26 -6.88 18.49 15.60
N VAL A 27 -6.79 19.80 15.35
CA VAL A 27 -6.59 20.36 13.99
C VAL A 27 -5.22 19.99 13.44
N GLU A 28 -4.15 20.12 14.23
CA GLU A 28 -2.79 19.75 13.83
C GLU A 28 -2.68 18.26 13.48
N LEU A 29 -3.32 17.38 14.25
CA LEU A 29 -3.34 15.94 13.98
C LEU A 29 -4.02 15.64 12.64
N ARG A 30 -5.16 16.29 12.35
CA ARG A 30 -5.84 16.12 11.04
C ARG A 30 -4.99 16.61 9.87
N GLN A 31 -4.32 17.76 10.03
CA GLN A 31 -3.42 18.28 9.01
C GLN A 31 -2.22 17.36 8.78
N THR A 32 -1.66 16.81 9.85
CA THR A 32 -0.57 15.82 9.77
C THR A 32 -0.99 14.56 9.06
N GLN A 33 -2.18 14.01 9.38
CA GLN A 33 -2.72 12.85 8.66
C GLN A 33 -2.90 13.13 7.17
N ALA A 34 -3.49 14.27 6.80
CA ALA A 34 -3.65 14.66 5.41
C ALA A 34 -2.31 14.80 4.68
N ALA A 35 -1.29 15.36 5.34
CA ALA A 35 0.06 15.49 4.79
C ALA A 35 0.73 14.12 4.59
N ILE A 36 0.56 13.18 5.53
CA ILE A 36 1.07 11.81 5.41
C ILE A 36 0.40 11.09 4.23
N LEU A 37 -0.92 11.17 4.09
CA LEU A 37 -1.65 10.58 2.97
C LEU A 37 -1.16 11.14 1.63
N ALA A 38 -1.02 12.46 1.52
CA ALA A 38 -0.51 13.10 0.31
C ALA A 38 0.92 12.69 -0.02
N SER A 39 1.81 12.62 0.98
CA SER A 39 3.20 12.16 0.83
C SER A 39 3.27 10.70 0.39
N THR A 40 2.44 9.84 0.97
CA THR A 40 2.33 8.43 0.59
C THR A 40 1.89 8.27 -0.86
N TYR A 41 0.87 9.03 -1.27
CA TYR A 41 0.38 9.02 -2.65
C TYR A 41 1.47 9.46 -3.64
N GLN A 42 2.21 10.51 -3.30
CA GLN A 42 3.30 11.02 -4.12
C GLN A 42 4.47 10.04 -4.22
N ALA A 43 4.88 9.41 -3.10
CA ALA A 43 5.93 8.39 -3.09
C ALA A 43 5.57 7.21 -4.01
N ARG A 44 4.34 6.71 -3.94
CA ARG A 44 3.85 5.61 -4.79
C ARG A 44 3.80 5.98 -6.28
N ALA A 45 3.39 7.21 -6.59
CA ALA A 45 3.43 7.68 -7.98
C ALA A 45 4.85 7.69 -8.53
N PHE A 46 5.84 8.11 -7.73
CA PHE A 46 7.25 8.08 -8.12
C PHE A 46 7.77 6.65 -8.29
N ASP A 47 7.44 5.73 -7.37
CA ASP A 47 7.83 4.32 -7.46
C ASP A 47 7.22 3.64 -8.68
N GLY A 48 5.95 3.90 -8.97
CA GLY A 48 5.27 3.40 -10.18
C GLY A 48 5.90 3.93 -11.48
N ILE A 49 6.28 5.21 -11.52
CA ILE A 49 6.99 5.80 -12.65
C ILE A 49 8.40 5.20 -12.80
N ALA A 50 9.11 4.98 -11.69
CA ALA A 50 10.45 4.37 -11.71
C ALA A 50 10.38 2.92 -12.22
N ALA A 51 9.44 2.12 -11.73
CA ALA A 51 9.20 0.76 -12.19
C ALA A 51 8.82 0.72 -13.68
N ALA A 52 7.95 1.62 -14.14
CA ALA A 52 7.59 1.72 -15.55
C ALA A 52 8.81 2.08 -16.42
N ARG A 53 9.64 3.04 -15.98
CA ARG A 53 10.88 3.40 -16.70
C ARG A 53 11.85 2.23 -16.80
N GLU A 54 11.99 1.43 -15.75
CA GLU A 54 12.84 0.25 -15.77
C GLU A 54 12.32 -0.80 -16.76
N LEU A 55 11.01 -1.00 -16.84
CA LEU A 55 10.38 -1.87 -17.84
C LEU A 55 10.61 -1.38 -19.29
N PHE A 56 10.54 -0.04 -19.52
CA PHE A 56 10.73 0.53 -20.86
C PHE A 56 12.21 0.65 -21.28
N ASN A 57 13.11 0.89 -20.33
CA ASN A 57 14.53 1.12 -20.61
C ASN A 57 15.38 -0.14 -20.45
N GLY A 58 14.85 -1.19 -19.83
CA GLY A 58 15.58 -2.42 -19.54
C GLY A 58 15.24 -3.52 -20.55
N ASP A 59 16.23 -4.01 -21.28
CA ASP A 59 16.13 -5.21 -22.10
C ASP A 59 15.98 -6.50 -21.25
N TYR A 60 15.65 -6.35 -19.95
CA TYR A 60 15.74 -7.48 -19.03
C TYR A 60 14.43 -8.22 -18.84
N ILE A 61 13.34 -7.51 -18.56
CA ILE A 61 12.07 -8.16 -18.18
C ILE A 61 11.00 -8.06 -19.25
N ALA A 62 10.93 -6.97 -20.01
CA ALA A 62 9.92 -6.78 -21.03
C ALA A 62 9.94 -7.90 -22.11
N PRO A 63 11.09 -8.35 -22.63
CA PRO A 63 11.14 -9.48 -23.57
C PRO A 63 10.66 -10.81 -22.95
N ILE A 64 10.86 -10.99 -21.64
CA ILE A 64 10.40 -12.18 -20.93
C ILE A 64 8.88 -12.12 -20.79
N LEU A 65 8.34 -11.01 -20.31
CA LEU A 65 6.89 -10.82 -20.15
C LEU A 65 6.13 -10.92 -21.49
N ALA A 66 6.73 -10.47 -22.59
CA ALA A 66 6.12 -10.57 -23.91
C ALA A 66 6.02 -12.02 -24.45
N ARG A 67 6.85 -12.94 -23.95
CA ARG A 67 6.90 -14.35 -24.40
C ARG A 67 6.18 -15.30 -23.45
N VAL A 68 6.09 -14.94 -22.17
CA VAL A 68 5.54 -15.82 -21.13
C VAL A 68 4.04 -15.62 -21.01
N ASN A 69 3.31 -16.72 -21.14
CA ASN A 69 1.94 -16.81 -20.68
C ASN A 69 1.96 -17.36 -19.26
N MET A 70 1.63 -16.53 -18.27
CA MET A 70 1.67 -16.91 -16.86
C MET A 70 0.59 -17.95 -16.48
N ASP A 71 -0.43 -18.12 -17.32
CA ASP A 71 -1.46 -19.14 -17.14
C ASP A 71 -1.04 -20.50 -17.73
N ASP A 72 0.09 -20.55 -18.46
CA ASP A 72 0.65 -21.74 -19.04
C ASP A 72 1.99 -22.13 -18.37
N PRO A 73 2.01 -23.17 -17.50
CA PRO A 73 3.23 -23.62 -16.84
C PRO A 73 4.35 -24.04 -17.80
N ASP A 74 4.05 -24.50 -19.00
CA ASP A 74 5.06 -24.92 -19.97
C ASP A 74 5.76 -23.71 -20.60
N SER A 75 5.05 -22.59 -20.71
CA SER A 75 5.64 -21.31 -21.11
C SER A 75 6.74 -20.87 -20.13
N ILE A 76 6.51 -21.02 -18.81
CA ILE A 76 7.49 -20.69 -17.77
C ILE A 76 8.68 -21.67 -17.81
N LYS A 77 8.44 -22.96 -18.05
CA LYS A 77 9.50 -23.98 -18.17
C LYS A 77 10.43 -23.75 -19.36
N SER A 78 9.93 -23.13 -20.42
CA SER A 78 10.71 -22.81 -21.62
C SER A 78 11.78 -21.73 -21.41
N LEU A 79 11.71 -20.98 -20.31
CA LEU A 79 12.67 -19.94 -19.96
C LEU A 79 14.01 -20.53 -19.51
N SER A 80 15.10 -19.86 -19.88
CA SER A 80 16.42 -20.13 -19.30
C SER A 80 16.43 -19.87 -17.79
N ASP A 81 17.42 -20.41 -17.08
CA ASP A 81 17.56 -20.20 -15.63
C ASP A 81 17.67 -18.72 -15.27
N VAL A 82 18.40 -17.93 -16.06
CA VAL A 82 18.54 -16.49 -15.85
C VAL A 82 17.20 -15.77 -16.03
N GLU A 83 16.44 -16.12 -17.06
CA GLU A 83 15.12 -15.53 -17.32
C GLU A 83 14.12 -15.88 -16.21
N ARG A 84 14.13 -17.13 -15.72
CA ARG A 84 13.30 -17.54 -14.59
C ARG A 84 13.63 -16.76 -13.31
N ILE A 85 14.92 -16.56 -13.04
CA ILE A 85 15.35 -15.73 -11.89
C ILE A 85 14.84 -14.30 -12.05
N ARG A 86 15.00 -13.68 -13.22
CA ARG A 86 14.51 -12.32 -13.51
C ARG A 86 12.99 -12.21 -13.33
N LEU A 87 12.25 -13.14 -13.91
CA LEU A 87 10.79 -13.19 -13.78
C LEU A 87 10.36 -13.34 -12.32
N ARG A 88 11.03 -14.24 -11.57
CA ARG A 88 10.76 -14.44 -10.15
C ARG A 88 11.06 -13.17 -9.32
N MET A 89 12.18 -12.50 -9.58
CA MET A 89 12.52 -11.25 -8.87
C MET A 89 11.54 -10.13 -9.20
N PHE A 90 11.08 -10.02 -10.43
CA PHE A 90 10.03 -9.09 -10.82
C PHE A 90 8.74 -9.32 -10.01
N TYR A 91 8.27 -10.57 -9.91
CA TYR A 91 7.05 -10.84 -9.13
C TYR A 91 7.25 -10.78 -7.62
N ILE A 92 8.47 -10.97 -7.11
CA ILE A 92 8.79 -10.68 -5.70
C ILE A 92 8.65 -9.18 -5.43
N SER A 93 9.15 -8.31 -6.31
CA SER A 93 8.98 -6.85 -6.13
C SER A 93 7.50 -6.45 -6.16
N GLN A 94 6.71 -7.00 -7.08
CA GLN A 94 5.26 -6.75 -7.12
C GLN A 94 4.56 -7.20 -5.81
N MET A 95 4.89 -8.38 -5.30
CA MET A 95 4.35 -8.88 -4.04
C MET A 95 4.70 -7.95 -2.86
N VAL A 96 5.95 -7.46 -2.80
CA VAL A 96 6.39 -6.52 -1.75
C VAL A 96 5.63 -5.20 -1.85
N ASP A 97 5.38 -4.68 -3.05
CA ASP A 97 4.59 -3.47 -3.26
C ASP A 97 3.16 -3.65 -2.75
N PHE A 98 2.51 -4.77 -3.10
CA PHE A 98 1.17 -5.09 -2.59
C PHE A 98 1.14 -5.28 -1.07
N ASP A 99 2.14 -5.93 -0.47
CA ASP A 99 2.23 -6.07 0.99
C ASP A 99 2.39 -4.71 1.68
N ASN A 100 3.16 -3.80 1.09
CA ASN A 100 3.31 -2.44 1.58
C ASN A 100 2.01 -1.62 1.45
N GLU A 101 1.32 -1.69 0.31
CA GLU A 101 0.01 -1.04 0.11
C GLU A 101 -1.03 -1.55 1.12
N PHE A 102 -1.09 -2.85 1.34
CA PHE A 102 -1.96 -3.47 2.35
C PHE A 102 -1.64 -2.98 3.77
N TYR A 103 -0.35 -2.93 4.14
CA TYR A 103 0.08 -2.39 5.42
C TYR A 103 -0.32 -0.93 5.61
N GLN A 104 -0.13 -0.11 4.58
CA GLN A 104 -0.49 1.31 4.62
C GLN A 104 -2.00 1.51 4.79
N TYR A 105 -2.81 0.71 4.10
CA TYR A 105 -4.26 0.75 4.26
C TYR A 105 -4.68 0.39 5.69
N GLN A 106 -4.14 -0.70 6.24
CA GLN A 106 -4.45 -1.10 7.62
C GLN A 106 -4.10 -0.04 8.68
N ASN A 107 -3.15 0.83 8.39
CA ASN A 107 -2.73 1.91 9.28
C ASN A 107 -3.37 3.27 8.94
N GLY A 108 -4.32 3.31 8.02
CA GLY A 108 -5.02 4.55 7.64
C GLY A 108 -4.18 5.53 6.82
N PHE A 109 -3.12 5.06 6.16
CA PHE A 109 -2.24 5.85 5.29
C PHE A 109 -2.54 5.67 3.81
N LEU A 110 -3.54 4.87 3.47
CA LEU A 110 -3.98 4.65 2.10
C LEU A 110 -5.44 5.05 1.95
N ASP A 111 -5.74 5.74 0.86
CA ASP A 111 -7.08 6.18 0.51
C ASP A 111 -8.00 4.98 0.22
N GLU A 112 -9.25 5.05 0.72
CA GLU A 112 -10.26 4.00 0.58
C GLU A 112 -10.62 3.73 -0.88
N GLU A 113 -10.81 4.79 -1.67
CA GLU A 113 -11.20 4.67 -3.08
C GLU A 113 -10.09 3.96 -3.88
N TYR A 114 -8.84 4.32 -3.63
CA TYR A 114 -7.71 3.63 -4.24
C TYR A 114 -7.64 2.16 -3.82
N TYR A 115 -7.81 1.88 -2.53
CA TYR A 115 -7.75 0.51 -2.01
C TYR A 115 -8.82 -0.38 -2.63
N GLU A 116 -10.06 0.07 -2.68
CA GLU A 116 -11.17 -0.71 -3.21
C GLU A 116 -11.07 -0.92 -4.73
N HIS A 117 -10.73 0.13 -5.49
CA HIS A 117 -10.80 0.07 -6.95
C HIS A 117 -9.47 -0.29 -7.61
N ALA A 118 -8.35 0.25 -7.15
CA ALA A 118 -7.06 0.02 -7.78
C ALA A 118 -6.30 -1.16 -7.16
N PHE A 119 -6.19 -1.22 -5.84
CA PHE A 119 -5.46 -2.27 -5.14
C PHE A 119 -6.15 -3.63 -5.28
N LYS A 120 -7.39 -3.75 -4.80
CA LYS A 120 -8.15 -5.01 -4.86
C LYS A 120 -8.37 -5.49 -6.29
N GLY A 121 -8.57 -4.58 -7.24
CA GLY A 121 -8.77 -4.94 -8.65
C GLY A 121 -7.55 -5.58 -9.30
N ARG A 122 -6.33 -5.15 -8.94
CA ARG A 122 -5.07 -5.68 -9.50
C ARG A 122 -4.57 -6.93 -8.78
N LEU A 123 -4.83 -7.04 -7.48
CA LEU A 123 -4.24 -8.05 -6.61
C LEU A 123 -4.48 -9.49 -7.08
N PRO A 124 -5.71 -9.94 -7.39
CA PRO A 124 -5.96 -11.35 -7.70
C PRO A 124 -5.18 -11.83 -8.94
N GLY A 125 -5.15 -11.01 -10.00
CA GLY A 125 -4.40 -11.34 -11.22
C GLY A 125 -2.91 -11.49 -10.95
N THR A 126 -2.31 -10.49 -10.30
CA THR A 126 -0.89 -10.49 -10.00
C THR A 126 -0.52 -11.60 -8.99
N ALA A 127 -1.38 -11.84 -8.00
CA ALA A 127 -1.17 -12.86 -6.98
C ALA A 127 -1.13 -14.29 -7.55
N ARG A 128 -1.97 -14.61 -8.52
CA ARG A 128 -1.90 -15.90 -9.22
C ARG A 128 -0.52 -16.10 -9.85
N HIS A 129 0.05 -15.07 -10.45
CA HIS A 129 1.35 -15.15 -11.12
C HIS A 129 2.49 -15.40 -10.11
N TRP A 130 2.58 -14.66 -9.02
CA TRP A 130 3.65 -14.93 -8.05
C TRP A 130 3.47 -16.28 -7.33
N ARG A 131 2.23 -16.73 -7.11
CA ARG A 131 1.95 -18.05 -6.55
C ARG A 131 2.36 -19.18 -7.51
N SER A 132 2.13 -19.03 -8.82
CA SER A 132 2.56 -20.01 -9.83
C SER A 132 4.09 -20.14 -9.89
N LEU A 133 4.81 -19.10 -9.51
CA LEU A 133 6.28 -19.10 -9.38
C LEU A 133 6.77 -19.61 -8.00
N GLY A 134 5.89 -20.10 -7.14
CA GLY A 134 6.24 -20.57 -5.80
C GLY A 134 6.67 -19.44 -4.86
N ILE A 135 6.23 -18.22 -5.10
CA ILE A 135 6.46 -17.08 -4.21
C ILE A 135 5.33 -17.05 -3.18
N VAL A 136 5.70 -16.94 -1.90
CA VAL A 136 4.76 -16.94 -0.78
C VAL A 136 4.93 -15.67 0.01
N GLU A 137 3.84 -15.03 0.38
CA GLU A 137 3.81 -13.79 1.15
C GLU A 137 4.41 -14.03 2.55
N PRO A 138 5.40 -13.20 2.97
CA PRO A 138 6.07 -13.40 4.25
C PRO A 138 5.17 -13.03 5.45
N ARG A 139 4.28 -12.04 5.28
CA ARG A 139 3.38 -11.57 6.34
C ARG A 139 2.10 -12.42 6.40
N PRO A 140 1.81 -13.09 7.54
CA PRO A 140 0.63 -13.97 7.65
C PRO A 140 -0.69 -13.27 7.39
N SER A 141 -0.89 -12.02 7.87
CA SER A 141 -2.13 -11.25 7.65
C SER A 141 -2.34 -10.92 6.18
N PHE A 142 -1.29 -10.53 5.45
CA PHE A 142 -1.36 -10.28 4.02
C PHE A 142 -1.62 -11.58 3.24
N ARG A 143 -0.98 -12.68 3.62
CA ARG A 143 -1.21 -14.00 3.01
C ARG A 143 -2.68 -14.43 3.12
N SER A 144 -3.27 -14.32 4.32
CA SER A 144 -4.67 -14.66 4.55
C SER A 144 -5.60 -13.79 3.71
N PHE A 145 -5.28 -12.50 3.59
CA PHE A 145 -6.02 -11.57 2.75
C PHE A 145 -5.93 -11.94 1.25
N VAL A 146 -4.73 -12.27 0.76
CA VAL A 146 -4.53 -12.73 -0.64
C VAL A 146 -5.34 -14.01 -0.89
N ASP A 147 -5.33 -14.97 0.04
CA ASP A 147 -6.09 -16.22 -0.08
C ASP A 147 -7.60 -15.96 -0.20
N GLU A 148 -8.12 -14.99 0.55
CA GLU A 148 -9.52 -14.56 0.48
C GLU A 148 -9.85 -13.92 -0.88
N GLN A 149 -9.02 -12.99 -1.35
CA GLN A 149 -9.22 -12.32 -2.63
C GLN A 149 -9.17 -13.29 -3.82
N LEU A 150 -8.28 -14.27 -3.78
CA LEU A 150 -8.19 -15.31 -4.80
C LEU A 150 -9.42 -16.22 -4.84
N LYS A 151 -10.02 -16.53 -3.69
CA LYS A 151 -11.30 -17.28 -3.63
C LYS A 151 -12.44 -16.48 -4.23
N ASN A 152 -12.55 -15.20 -3.87
CA ASN A 152 -13.64 -14.33 -4.33
C ASN A 152 -13.58 -14.05 -5.84
N SER A 153 -12.40 -14.05 -6.43
CA SER A 153 -12.22 -13.81 -7.86
C SER A 153 -12.46 -15.04 -8.76
N ASN A 154 -12.68 -16.21 -8.17
CA ASN A 154 -12.99 -17.46 -8.88
C ASN A 154 -14.49 -17.79 -8.90
N ASN A 155 -15.31 -16.98 -8.22
CA ASN A 155 -16.77 -17.05 -8.20
C ASN A 155 -17.38 -16.01 -9.15
#